data_2bf99b8a605a1b1b40453ab68d7a84dd
#
_entry.id   2bf99b8a605a1b1b40453ab68d7a84dd
#
_cell.length_a   1.000
_cell.length_b   1.000
_cell.length_c   1.000
_cell.angle_alpha   90.00
_cell.angle_beta   90.00
_cell.angle_gamma   90.00
#
_symmetry.space_group_name_H-M   'P 1'
#
loop_
_entity.id
_entity.type
_entity.pdbx_description
1 polymer ?
#
loop_
_entity_poly.entity_id
_entity_poly.type
_entity_poly.pdbx_seq_one_letter_code
_entity_poly.pdbx_strand_id
1 'polypeptide(L)'
;METVMRGKRMGIGRFGRMCCLLCVSGMLVLTAGCQVGRHDIVVSGSISSKNVFEIDGSACSRKEAMVYLANYQNIYGTSYSVDLWQHDFGDDSLEKYVKDITIEELAQVICMDLLAQSQGTTLSEEELAQVAKASEEYYNSLSEAEISYMGGVTKGDIEEYYEHYALAQKLYNSLTNGVNGEVSDDEARVIEIMQIYVTSKDKAAEVSEKLAAGEDFATVANNYNELSSIQITVARDDLSQKVEDVAFNLDNDEISDEIETDNGYYFIKCLNKYDEELTEANKSNIVEKREKEAFYDVYNAFVAGLSSGIDEEGWQGIELNTGEEIQTDSFFEVFEKYCSEI
;
A
#
# COMPACT_ATOMS: atom_id res chain seq x y z
N MET A 1 31.46 -16.74 -15.92
CA MET A 1 30.59 -17.74 -15.32
C MET A 1 29.66 -16.96 -14.40
N GLU A 2 28.69 -16.28 -15.05
CA GLU A 2 27.74 -15.38 -14.40
C GLU A 2 26.50 -16.17 -14.05
N THR A 3 26.30 -16.40 -12.76
CA THR A 3 25.05 -16.96 -12.25
C THR A 3 24.16 -15.79 -11.85
N VAL A 4 23.26 -15.41 -12.76
CA VAL A 4 22.17 -14.46 -12.52
C VAL A 4 21.26 -15.04 -11.45
N MET A 5 21.32 -14.55 -10.23
CA MET A 5 20.31 -14.81 -9.21
C MET A 5 19.03 -14.05 -9.58
N ARG A 6 18.09 -14.77 -10.19
CA ARG A 6 16.70 -14.30 -10.33
C ARG A 6 16.09 -14.18 -8.94
N GLY A 7 15.97 -12.97 -8.43
CA GLY A 7 15.11 -12.69 -7.28
C GLY A 7 13.69 -13.14 -7.59
N LYS A 8 13.17 -14.03 -6.74
CA LYS A 8 11.80 -14.52 -6.79
C LYS A 8 10.89 -13.30 -6.54
N ARG A 9 10.31 -12.71 -7.60
CA ARG A 9 9.21 -11.75 -7.43
C ARG A 9 8.05 -12.56 -6.85
N MET A 10 7.73 -12.32 -5.57
CA MET A 10 6.48 -12.80 -5.00
C MET A 10 5.33 -12.17 -5.81
N GLY A 11 4.57 -13.01 -6.48
CA GLY A 11 3.33 -12.61 -7.13
C GLY A 11 2.26 -12.47 -6.07
N ILE A 12 2.27 -11.35 -5.33
CA ILE A 12 1.14 -10.98 -4.48
C ILE A 12 0.00 -10.63 -5.45
N GLY A 13 -1.14 -11.29 -5.34
CA GLY A 13 -2.32 -11.02 -6.16
C GLY A 13 -2.82 -9.58 -6.04
N ARG A 14 -3.76 -9.18 -6.90
CA ARG A 14 -4.25 -7.79 -6.96
C ARG A 14 -4.74 -7.30 -5.59
N PHE A 15 -5.43 -8.17 -4.84
CA PHE A 15 -5.92 -7.86 -3.48
C PHE A 15 -4.77 -7.82 -2.45
N GLY A 16 -3.87 -8.81 -2.45
CA GLY A 16 -2.70 -8.81 -1.57
C GLY A 16 -1.76 -7.62 -1.84
N ARG A 17 -1.65 -7.14 -3.10
CA ARG A 17 -0.97 -5.88 -3.42
C ARG A 17 -1.70 -4.66 -2.88
N MET A 18 -3.03 -4.69 -2.86
CA MET A 18 -3.83 -3.61 -2.27
C MET A 18 -3.64 -3.54 -0.75
N CYS A 19 -3.71 -4.67 -0.04
CA CYS A 19 -3.47 -4.71 1.40
C CYS A 19 -2.03 -4.28 1.74
N CYS A 20 -1.00 -4.76 1.01
CA CYS A 20 0.39 -4.32 1.21
C CYS A 20 0.66 -2.88 0.79
N LEU A 21 -0.02 -2.34 -0.24
CA LEU A 21 0.16 -0.95 -0.70
C LEU A 21 -0.56 0.07 0.16
N LEU A 22 -1.61 -0.33 0.90
CA LEU A 22 -2.27 0.52 1.88
C LEU A 22 -1.35 0.83 3.07
N CYS A 23 -0.46 -0.09 3.44
CA CYS A 23 0.55 0.11 4.48
C CYS A 23 1.63 1.14 4.09
N VAL A 24 1.92 1.34 2.80
CA VAL A 24 3.01 2.24 2.34
C VAL A 24 2.57 3.69 2.20
N SER A 25 1.27 3.98 2.02
CA SER A 25 0.77 5.36 1.87
C SER A 25 0.32 6.02 3.17
N GLY A 26 0.41 5.34 4.32
CA GLY A 26 -0.02 5.81 5.64
C GLY A 26 1.01 6.55 6.48
N MET A 27 2.24 6.81 5.99
CA MET A 27 3.24 7.57 6.73
C MET A 27 2.96 9.08 6.71
N LEU A 28 1.92 9.53 7.43
CA LEU A 28 1.86 10.90 7.96
C LEU A 28 0.78 11.01 9.04
N VAL A 29 1.24 11.38 10.23
CA VAL A 29 0.51 11.82 11.41
C VAL A 29 0.05 10.73 12.38
N LEU A 30 0.96 10.37 13.29
CA LEU A 30 0.64 9.74 14.57
C LEU A 30 -0.01 10.77 15.51
N THR A 31 -1.35 10.74 15.59
CA THR A 31 -2.05 11.16 16.80
C THR A 31 -2.75 9.93 17.36
N ALA A 32 -2.55 9.66 18.65
CA ALA A 32 -2.98 8.48 19.37
C ALA A 32 -4.43 8.05 19.08
N GLY A 33 -4.59 7.01 18.28
CA GLY A 33 -5.86 6.36 17.91
C GLY A 33 -5.62 5.45 16.72
N CYS A 34 -5.99 4.17 16.80
CA CYS A 34 -5.95 3.28 15.65
C CYS A 34 -6.88 3.83 14.57
N GLN A 35 -6.33 4.18 13.40
CA GLN A 35 -7.11 4.63 12.25
C GLN A 35 -7.33 3.48 11.28
N VAL A 36 -8.57 3.07 11.07
CA VAL A 36 -8.97 2.25 9.94
C VAL A 36 -9.42 3.20 8.83
N GLY A 37 -8.61 3.34 7.78
CA GLY A 37 -8.95 4.14 6.60
C GLY A 37 -9.33 5.60 6.92
N ARG A 38 -8.46 6.45 7.44
CA ARG A 38 -8.70 7.88 7.76
C ARG A 38 -9.81 8.21 8.78
N HIS A 39 -10.39 7.22 9.44
CA HIS A 39 -11.40 7.45 10.48
C HIS A 39 -10.85 6.99 11.83
N ASP A 40 -11.00 7.84 12.85
CA ASP A 40 -10.63 7.51 14.23
C ASP A 40 -11.58 6.44 14.77
N ILE A 41 -11.03 5.31 15.21
CA ILE A 41 -11.78 4.29 15.93
C ILE A 41 -12.13 4.84 17.32
N VAL A 42 -13.40 5.11 17.57
CA VAL A 42 -13.88 5.58 18.88
C VAL A 42 -14.04 4.38 19.80
N VAL A 43 -13.11 4.23 20.74
CA VAL A 43 -13.14 3.13 21.73
C VAL A 43 -14.31 3.32 22.69
N SER A 44 -15.28 2.39 22.67
CA SER A 44 -16.38 2.36 23.64
C SER A 44 -16.67 0.93 24.09
N GLY A 45 -16.25 0.58 25.32
CA GLY A 45 -16.67 -0.66 25.99
C GLY A 45 -15.52 -1.59 26.41
N SER A 46 -15.82 -2.52 27.35
CA SER A 46 -14.90 -3.60 27.73
C SER A 46 -15.03 -4.78 26.78
N ILE A 47 -13.96 -5.10 26.08
CA ILE A 47 -13.90 -6.25 25.17
C ILE A 47 -13.54 -7.52 25.94
N SER A 48 -13.99 -8.68 25.46
CA SER A 48 -13.61 -9.98 26.02
C SER A 48 -12.09 -10.19 25.85
N SER A 49 -11.40 -10.69 26.89
CA SER A 49 -9.97 -11.04 26.83
C SER A 49 -9.60 -12.09 25.76
N LYS A 50 -10.58 -12.67 25.08
CA LYS A 50 -10.39 -13.60 23.96
C LYS A 50 -10.29 -12.89 22.62
N ASN A 51 -10.72 -11.64 22.54
CA ASN A 51 -10.76 -10.83 21.34
C ASN A 51 -9.69 -9.73 21.43
N VAL A 52 -9.20 -9.30 20.29
CA VAL A 52 -8.27 -8.17 20.18
C VAL A 52 -9.06 -6.88 19.96
N PHE A 53 -10.04 -6.93 19.09
CA PHE A 53 -10.94 -5.81 18.83
C PHE A 53 -12.33 -6.32 18.39
N GLU A 54 -13.29 -5.38 18.33
CA GLU A 54 -14.65 -5.63 17.86
C GLU A 54 -15.11 -4.42 17.05
N ILE A 55 -15.73 -4.66 15.90
CA ILE A 55 -16.30 -3.64 15.02
C ILE A 55 -17.76 -4.03 14.76
N ASP A 56 -18.67 -3.18 15.21
CA ASP A 56 -20.13 -3.30 15.06
C ASP A 56 -20.70 -4.70 15.39
N GLY A 57 -20.15 -5.32 16.45
CA GLY A 57 -20.52 -6.65 16.92
C GLY A 57 -19.72 -7.81 16.28
N SER A 58 -18.93 -7.56 15.25
CA SER A 58 -18.00 -8.54 14.69
C SER A 58 -16.65 -8.46 15.41
N ALA A 59 -16.21 -9.58 16.00
CA ALA A 59 -15.03 -9.63 16.83
C ALA A 59 -13.87 -10.31 16.12
N CYS A 60 -12.67 -9.68 16.16
CA CYS A 60 -11.42 -10.32 15.82
C CYS A 60 -10.94 -11.14 17.02
N SER A 61 -10.83 -12.44 16.85
CA SER A 61 -10.31 -13.32 17.90
C SER A 61 -8.78 -13.16 18.05
N ARG A 62 -8.27 -13.39 19.27
CA ARG A 62 -6.83 -13.39 19.51
C ARG A 62 -6.10 -14.46 18.68
N LYS A 63 -6.74 -15.61 18.40
CA LYS A 63 -6.17 -16.62 17.52
C LYS A 63 -5.98 -16.14 16.09
N GLU A 64 -7.01 -15.49 15.53
CA GLU A 64 -6.96 -14.92 14.18
C GLU A 64 -5.84 -13.87 14.08
N ALA A 65 -5.80 -12.93 15.01
CA ALA A 65 -4.74 -11.94 15.06
C ALA A 65 -3.34 -12.56 15.18
N MET A 66 -3.20 -13.64 15.94
CA MET A 66 -1.91 -14.36 16.06
C MET A 66 -1.51 -15.10 14.78
N VAL A 67 -2.45 -15.56 13.95
CA VAL A 67 -2.12 -16.15 12.63
C VAL A 67 -1.52 -15.09 11.72
N TYR A 68 -2.14 -13.92 11.61
CA TYR A 68 -1.61 -12.81 10.82
C TYR A 68 -0.26 -12.32 11.37
N LEU A 69 -0.18 -12.11 12.69
CA LEU A 69 1.02 -11.64 13.36
C LEU A 69 2.21 -12.59 13.16
N ALA A 70 2.00 -13.91 13.29
CA ALA A 70 3.03 -14.92 13.08
C ALA A 70 3.59 -14.91 11.65
N ASN A 71 2.74 -14.70 10.66
CA ASN A 71 3.18 -14.59 9.27
C ASN A 71 3.87 -13.25 9.01
N TYR A 72 3.30 -12.14 9.44
CA TYR A 72 3.91 -10.82 9.22
C TYR A 72 5.25 -10.63 9.91
N GLN A 73 5.43 -11.18 11.13
CA GLN A 73 6.74 -11.10 11.78
C GLN A 73 7.84 -11.74 10.93
N ASN A 74 7.55 -12.83 10.19
CA ASN A 74 8.53 -13.51 9.34
C ASN A 74 8.65 -12.83 7.96
N ILE A 75 7.55 -12.34 7.39
CA ILE A 75 7.55 -11.61 6.12
C ILE A 75 8.35 -10.30 6.24
N TYR A 76 8.15 -9.53 7.30
CA TYR A 76 8.80 -8.23 7.50
C TYR A 76 10.10 -8.31 8.32
N GLY A 77 10.30 -9.38 9.09
CA GLY A 77 11.47 -9.56 9.95
C GLY A 77 12.77 -9.79 9.20
N THR A 78 12.71 -10.21 7.94
CA THR A 78 13.88 -10.50 7.11
C THR A 78 13.78 -9.83 5.75
N SER A 79 14.76 -8.99 5.40
CA SER A 79 14.87 -8.38 4.09
C SER A 79 16.22 -8.70 3.46
N TYR A 80 16.23 -9.27 2.26
CA TYR A 80 17.48 -9.67 1.56
C TYR A 80 18.43 -10.50 2.42
N SER A 81 17.90 -11.41 3.22
CA SER A 81 18.66 -12.23 4.18
C SER A 81 19.31 -11.46 5.34
N VAL A 82 18.82 -10.26 5.62
CA VAL A 82 19.22 -9.46 6.78
C VAL A 82 18.11 -9.51 7.82
N ASP A 83 18.45 -9.89 9.05
CA ASP A 83 17.54 -9.82 10.20
C ASP A 83 17.30 -8.36 10.58
N LEU A 84 16.06 -7.91 10.44
CA LEU A 84 15.67 -6.53 10.72
C LEU A 84 15.27 -6.32 12.19
N TRP A 85 15.05 -7.35 12.97
CA TRP A 85 14.65 -7.25 14.39
C TRP A 85 15.71 -6.58 15.26
N GLN A 86 16.98 -6.64 14.84
CA GLN A 86 18.09 -6.00 15.52
C GLN A 86 18.46 -4.61 14.97
N HIS A 87 17.70 -4.14 13.96
CA HIS A 87 17.96 -2.85 13.35
C HIS A 87 17.32 -1.72 14.16
N ASP A 88 18.05 -0.62 14.31
CA ASP A 88 17.54 0.60 14.97
C ASP A 88 16.80 1.46 13.95
N PHE A 89 15.49 1.57 14.11
CA PHE A 89 14.62 2.42 13.30
C PHE A 89 14.34 3.79 13.95
N GLY A 90 15.08 4.16 15.00
CA GLY A 90 14.88 5.40 15.75
C GLY A 90 13.75 5.30 16.78
N ASP A 91 12.78 6.19 16.72
CA ASP A 91 11.66 6.22 17.68
C ASP A 91 10.61 5.11 17.45
N ASP A 92 10.63 4.49 16.27
CA ASP A 92 9.75 3.37 15.91
C ASP A 92 10.47 2.03 16.05
N SER A 93 9.72 0.98 16.41
CA SER A 93 10.24 -0.39 16.42
C SER A 93 9.56 -1.24 15.35
N LEU A 94 10.30 -2.20 14.77
CA LEU A 94 9.72 -3.16 13.83
C LEU A 94 8.57 -3.95 14.48
N GLU A 95 8.69 -4.25 15.77
CA GLU A 95 7.62 -4.91 16.52
C GLU A 95 6.32 -4.10 16.51
N LYS A 96 6.41 -2.81 16.84
CA LYS A 96 5.24 -1.93 16.81
C LYS A 96 4.65 -1.87 15.40
N TYR A 97 5.50 -1.69 14.38
CA TYR A 97 5.07 -1.64 12.99
C TYR A 97 4.31 -2.91 12.57
N VAL A 98 4.86 -4.10 12.87
CA VAL A 98 4.24 -5.38 12.52
C VAL A 98 2.91 -5.58 13.26
N LYS A 99 2.82 -5.16 14.53
CA LYS A 99 1.57 -5.19 15.30
C LYS A 99 0.52 -4.25 14.71
N ASP A 100 0.91 -3.04 14.36
CA ASP A 100 -0.01 -2.03 13.82
C ASP A 100 -0.59 -2.48 12.47
N ILE A 101 0.24 -2.92 11.52
CA ILE A 101 -0.25 -3.43 10.23
C ILE A 101 -1.14 -4.66 10.37
N THR A 102 -0.87 -5.53 11.36
CA THR A 102 -1.72 -6.69 11.64
C THR A 102 -3.14 -6.27 12.02
N ILE A 103 -3.26 -5.29 12.91
CA ILE A 103 -4.58 -4.77 13.32
C ILE A 103 -5.27 -4.03 12.19
N GLU A 104 -4.54 -3.19 11.46
CA GLU A 104 -5.10 -2.44 10.33
C GLU A 104 -5.69 -3.36 9.27
N GLU A 105 -4.99 -4.42 8.90
CA GLU A 105 -5.48 -5.37 7.90
C GLU A 105 -6.67 -6.18 8.40
N LEU A 106 -6.60 -6.73 9.61
CA LEU A 106 -7.71 -7.47 10.19
C LEU A 106 -8.96 -6.60 10.36
N ALA A 107 -8.79 -5.36 10.78
CA ALA A 107 -9.90 -4.41 10.89
C ALA A 107 -10.52 -4.11 9.51
N GLN A 108 -9.68 -3.99 8.48
CA GLN A 108 -10.16 -3.82 7.11
C GLN A 108 -10.93 -5.04 6.63
N VAL A 109 -10.40 -6.26 6.84
CA VAL A 109 -11.10 -7.51 6.47
C VAL A 109 -12.47 -7.59 7.14
N ILE A 110 -12.55 -7.34 8.45
CA ILE A 110 -13.83 -7.36 9.18
C ILE A 110 -14.80 -6.28 8.67
N CYS A 111 -14.33 -5.07 8.41
CA CYS A 111 -15.18 -4.03 7.82
C CYS A 111 -15.69 -4.43 6.42
N MET A 112 -14.86 -5.09 5.63
CA MET A 112 -15.25 -5.59 4.31
C MET A 112 -16.25 -6.74 4.41
N ASP A 113 -16.11 -7.64 5.38
CA ASP A 113 -17.09 -8.69 5.67
C ASP A 113 -18.44 -8.11 6.06
N LEU A 114 -18.46 -7.11 6.94
CA LEU A 114 -19.67 -6.40 7.32
C LEU A 114 -20.32 -5.71 6.12
N LEU A 115 -19.53 -5.06 5.27
CA LEU A 115 -20.01 -4.45 4.04
C LEU A 115 -20.54 -5.49 3.05
N ALA A 116 -19.84 -6.60 2.86
CA ALA A 116 -20.28 -7.72 2.03
C ALA A 116 -21.62 -8.30 2.51
N GLN A 117 -21.76 -8.52 3.81
CA GLN A 117 -23.02 -8.96 4.41
C GLN A 117 -24.16 -7.97 4.18
N SER A 118 -23.90 -6.67 4.32
CA SER A 118 -24.89 -5.61 4.06
C SER A 118 -25.36 -5.58 2.61
N GLN A 119 -24.52 -6.01 1.68
CA GLN A 119 -24.80 -6.08 0.24
C GLN A 119 -25.32 -7.47 -0.20
N GLY A 120 -25.36 -8.46 0.72
CA GLY A 120 -25.75 -9.83 0.41
C GLY A 120 -24.73 -10.60 -0.41
N THR A 121 -23.46 -10.17 -0.42
CA THR A 121 -22.34 -10.90 -1.06
C THR A 121 -22.00 -12.12 -0.22
N THR A 122 -21.87 -13.29 -0.85
CA THR A 122 -21.54 -14.56 -0.21
C THR A 122 -20.58 -15.36 -1.08
N LEU A 123 -19.79 -16.26 -0.48
CA LEU A 123 -19.00 -17.22 -1.21
C LEU A 123 -19.89 -18.33 -1.79
N SER A 124 -19.59 -18.79 -3.00
CA SER A 124 -20.20 -19.94 -3.64
C SER A 124 -19.64 -21.26 -3.07
N GLU A 125 -20.31 -22.39 -3.36
CA GLU A 125 -19.80 -23.72 -2.97
C GLU A 125 -18.41 -24.03 -3.58
N GLU A 126 -18.12 -23.53 -4.79
CA GLU A 126 -16.84 -23.69 -5.45
C GLU A 126 -15.75 -22.88 -4.78
N GLU A 127 -16.01 -21.61 -4.42
CA GLU A 127 -15.09 -20.75 -3.69
C GLU A 127 -14.82 -21.29 -2.28
N LEU A 128 -15.83 -21.77 -1.57
CA LEU A 128 -15.65 -22.45 -0.28
C LEU A 128 -14.81 -23.71 -0.40
N ALA A 129 -14.93 -24.47 -1.48
CA ALA A 129 -14.07 -25.63 -1.73
C ALA A 129 -12.63 -25.25 -2.03
N GLN A 130 -12.36 -24.07 -2.61
CA GLN A 130 -11.00 -23.53 -2.79
C GLN A 130 -10.41 -23.09 -1.45
N VAL A 131 -11.18 -22.38 -0.62
CA VAL A 131 -10.81 -22.00 0.75
C VAL A 131 -10.47 -23.22 1.59
N ALA A 132 -11.28 -24.28 1.56
CA ALA A 132 -11.03 -25.52 2.29
C ALA A 132 -9.71 -26.19 1.88
N LYS A 133 -9.33 -26.14 0.60
CA LYS A 133 -8.03 -26.66 0.13
C LYS A 133 -6.86 -25.80 0.61
N ALA A 134 -7.02 -24.47 0.54
CA ALA A 134 -6.01 -23.55 1.05
C ALA A 134 -5.77 -23.76 2.54
N SER A 135 -6.85 -23.86 3.34
CA SER A 135 -6.77 -24.08 4.78
C SER A 135 -6.09 -25.40 5.14
N GLU A 136 -6.36 -26.46 4.38
CA GLU A 136 -5.72 -27.76 4.58
C GLU A 136 -4.21 -27.69 4.28
N GLU A 137 -3.81 -27.05 3.18
CA GLU A 137 -2.39 -26.92 2.84
C GLU A 137 -1.65 -26.09 3.89
N TYR A 138 -2.17 -24.92 4.26
CA TYR A 138 -1.52 -24.07 5.24
C TYR A 138 -1.45 -24.73 6.61
N TYR A 139 -2.55 -25.28 7.12
CA TYR A 139 -2.56 -25.96 8.42
C TYR A 139 -1.59 -27.13 8.48
N ASN A 140 -1.48 -27.92 7.40
CA ASN A 140 -0.53 -29.05 7.34
C ASN A 140 0.94 -28.61 7.22
N SER A 141 1.22 -27.36 6.88
CA SER A 141 2.58 -26.81 6.86
C SER A 141 3.07 -26.38 8.25
N LEU A 142 2.15 -26.19 9.21
CA LEU A 142 2.47 -25.70 10.55
C LEU A 142 3.09 -26.77 11.45
N SER A 143 4.09 -26.38 12.21
CA SER A 143 4.66 -27.14 13.30
C SER A 143 3.78 -27.07 14.57
N GLU A 144 4.01 -28.00 15.52
CA GLU A 144 3.34 -27.95 16.83
C GLU A 144 3.67 -26.66 17.61
N ALA A 145 4.88 -26.12 17.45
CA ALA A 145 5.31 -24.88 18.08
C ALA A 145 4.52 -23.68 17.53
N GLU A 146 4.36 -23.61 16.20
CA GLU A 146 3.58 -22.55 15.53
C GLU A 146 2.10 -22.63 15.89
N ILE A 147 1.50 -23.83 15.88
CA ILE A 147 0.11 -24.02 16.31
C ILE A 147 -0.07 -23.55 17.77
N SER A 148 0.87 -23.89 18.66
CA SER A 148 0.83 -23.47 20.06
C SER A 148 0.99 -21.94 20.20
N TYR A 149 1.93 -21.33 19.46
CA TYR A 149 2.16 -19.90 19.45
C TYR A 149 0.92 -19.10 18.97
N MET A 150 0.21 -19.61 17.99
CA MET A 150 -1.06 -19.06 17.51
C MET A 150 -2.28 -19.46 18.38
N GLY A 151 -2.06 -19.84 19.64
CA GLY A 151 -3.11 -20.12 20.61
C GLY A 151 -3.87 -21.44 20.40
N GLY A 152 -3.23 -22.43 19.81
CA GLY A 152 -3.84 -23.73 19.51
C GLY A 152 -4.84 -23.64 18.35
N VAL A 153 -4.46 -22.95 17.28
CA VAL A 153 -5.26 -22.83 16.07
C VAL A 153 -5.55 -24.21 15.47
N THR A 154 -6.75 -24.38 14.94
CA THR A 154 -7.19 -25.61 14.28
C THR A 154 -7.36 -25.38 12.78
N LYS A 155 -7.47 -26.47 11.99
CA LYS A 155 -7.80 -26.35 10.56
C LYS A 155 -9.10 -25.55 10.34
N GLY A 156 -10.12 -25.77 11.19
CA GLY A 156 -11.39 -25.05 11.09
C GLY A 156 -11.25 -23.55 11.38
N ASP A 157 -10.37 -23.16 12.32
CA ASP A 157 -10.07 -21.75 12.56
C ASP A 157 -9.40 -21.13 11.29
N ILE A 158 -8.44 -21.82 10.66
CA ILE A 158 -7.79 -21.35 9.42
C ILE A 158 -8.79 -21.24 8.26
N GLU A 159 -9.72 -22.21 8.15
CA GLU A 159 -10.77 -22.19 7.13
C GLU A 159 -11.66 -20.95 7.29
N GLU A 160 -12.10 -20.64 8.52
CA GLU A 160 -12.88 -19.43 8.85
C GLU A 160 -12.12 -18.14 8.50
N TYR A 161 -10.81 -18.04 8.84
CA TYR A 161 -10.02 -16.83 8.53
C TYR A 161 -9.82 -16.64 7.03
N TYR A 162 -9.66 -17.73 6.28
CA TYR A 162 -9.61 -17.67 4.83
C TYR A 162 -10.97 -17.37 4.19
N GLU A 163 -12.09 -17.77 4.82
CA GLU A 163 -13.44 -17.36 4.36
C GLU A 163 -13.62 -15.85 4.49
N HIS A 164 -13.22 -15.23 5.63
CA HIS A 164 -13.23 -13.78 5.81
C HIS A 164 -12.39 -13.09 4.72
N TYR A 165 -11.18 -13.58 4.51
CA TYR A 165 -10.26 -12.98 3.53
C TYR A 165 -10.79 -13.14 2.08
N ALA A 166 -11.36 -14.29 1.73
CA ALA A 166 -11.98 -14.56 0.44
C ALA A 166 -13.22 -13.69 0.19
N LEU A 167 -14.05 -13.50 1.22
CA LEU A 167 -15.23 -12.64 1.13
C LEU A 167 -14.85 -11.18 0.93
N ALA A 168 -13.81 -10.72 1.63
CA ALA A 168 -13.25 -9.38 1.44
C ALA A 168 -12.70 -9.20 0.02
N GLN A 169 -11.94 -10.17 -0.52
CA GLN A 169 -11.45 -10.14 -1.90
C GLN A 169 -12.60 -10.08 -2.91
N LYS A 170 -13.62 -10.93 -2.73
CA LYS A 170 -14.80 -10.96 -3.61
C LYS A 170 -15.54 -9.63 -3.61
N LEU A 171 -15.71 -9.03 -2.44
CA LEU A 171 -16.32 -7.70 -2.32
C LEU A 171 -15.51 -6.66 -3.09
N TYR A 172 -14.18 -6.62 -2.89
CA TYR A 172 -13.31 -5.69 -3.61
C TYR A 172 -13.46 -5.84 -5.12
N ASN A 173 -13.36 -7.08 -5.63
CA ASN A 173 -13.52 -7.37 -7.05
C ASN A 173 -14.91 -6.96 -7.57
N SER A 174 -15.95 -7.15 -6.78
CA SER A 174 -17.32 -6.71 -7.13
C SER A 174 -17.44 -5.18 -7.24
N LEU A 175 -16.83 -4.43 -6.32
CA LEU A 175 -16.88 -2.97 -6.30
C LEU A 175 -16.02 -2.35 -7.41
N THR A 176 -14.96 -3.01 -7.84
CA THR A 176 -14.02 -2.52 -8.85
C THR A 176 -14.28 -3.04 -10.26
N ASN A 177 -15.11 -4.07 -10.43
CA ASN A 177 -15.39 -4.73 -11.72
C ASN A 177 -15.95 -3.78 -12.81
N GLY A 178 -16.56 -2.65 -12.41
CA GLY A 178 -17.09 -1.65 -13.35
C GLY A 178 -16.12 -0.53 -13.71
N VAL A 179 -14.90 -0.56 -13.17
CA VAL A 179 -13.89 0.48 -13.39
C VAL A 179 -13.38 0.43 -14.83
N ASN A 180 -13.32 1.61 -15.47
CA ASN A 180 -12.77 1.69 -16.82
C ASN A 180 -11.27 1.38 -16.83
N GLY A 181 -10.92 0.23 -17.39
CA GLY A 181 -9.54 -0.23 -17.58
C GLY A 181 -8.85 0.34 -18.83
N GLU A 182 -9.58 1.09 -19.69
CA GLU A 182 -8.96 1.73 -20.87
C GLU A 182 -8.25 3.01 -20.43
N VAL A 183 -6.96 3.10 -20.74
CA VAL A 183 -6.11 4.26 -20.49
C VAL A 183 -5.40 4.63 -21.77
N SER A 184 -5.55 5.88 -22.22
CA SER A 184 -4.88 6.37 -23.41
C SER A 184 -3.39 6.64 -23.16
N ASP A 185 -2.59 6.63 -24.23
CA ASP A 185 -1.16 6.97 -24.13
C ASP A 185 -0.95 8.39 -23.63
N ASP A 186 -1.82 9.34 -23.97
CA ASP A 186 -1.70 10.71 -23.50
C ASP A 186 -2.06 10.86 -22.02
N GLU A 187 -3.04 10.10 -21.53
CA GLU A 187 -3.37 10.04 -20.10
C GLU A 187 -2.26 9.41 -19.26
N ALA A 188 -1.68 8.32 -19.77
CA ALA A 188 -0.60 7.61 -19.07
C ALA A 188 0.79 8.21 -19.32
N ARG A 189 0.90 9.22 -20.18
CA ARG A 189 2.18 9.74 -20.67
C ARG A 189 3.12 10.11 -19.54
N VAL A 190 4.32 9.56 -19.63
CA VAL A 190 5.45 9.89 -18.77
C VAL A 190 6.50 10.61 -19.61
N ILE A 191 7.02 11.72 -19.08
CA ILE A 191 8.05 12.52 -19.70
C ILE A 191 9.28 12.62 -18.78
N GLU A 192 10.43 12.87 -19.35
CA GLU A 192 11.65 13.18 -18.60
C GLU A 192 12.01 14.63 -18.80
N ILE A 193 12.24 15.34 -17.69
CA ILE A 193 12.52 16.78 -17.70
C ILE A 193 13.72 17.11 -16.80
N MET A 194 14.36 18.24 -17.13
CA MET A 194 15.14 19.02 -16.17
C MET A 194 14.32 20.18 -15.67
N GLN A 195 14.50 20.54 -14.40
CA GLN A 195 13.79 21.66 -13.76
C GLN A 195 14.75 22.57 -13.01
N ILE A 196 14.39 23.86 -13.01
CA ILE A 196 14.95 24.86 -12.10
C ILE A 196 13.75 25.46 -11.36
N TYR A 197 13.79 25.41 -10.05
CA TYR A 197 12.82 26.06 -9.18
C TYR A 197 13.53 27.06 -8.27
N VAL A 198 13.02 28.26 -8.20
CA VAL A 198 13.49 29.29 -7.29
C VAL A 198 12.30 30.01 -6.64
N THR A 199 12.45 30.37 -5.36
CA THR A 199 11.42 31.08 -4.61
C THR A 199 11.46 32.59 -4.83
N SER A 200 12.62 33.14 -5.23
CA SER A 200 12.85 34.58 -5.36
C SER A 200 12.69 35.05 -6.81
N LYS A 201 11.93 36.14 -7.01
CA LYS A 201 11.77 36.78 -8.30
C LYS A 201 13.10 37.31 -8.88
N ASP A 202 14.00 37.79 -8.01
CA ASP A 202 15.31 38.26 -8.43
C ASP A 202 16.16 37.11 -8.99
N LYS A 203 16.13 35.94 -8.32
CA LYS A 203 16.79 34.72 -8.83
C LYS A 203 16.16 34.24 -10.12
N ALA A 204 14.84 34.30 -10.26
CA ALA A 204 14.17 33.93 -11.50
C ALA A 204 14.61 34.82 -12.67
N ALA A 205 14.76 36.13 -12.44
CA ALA A 205 15.28 37.05 -13.44
C ALA A 205 16.73 36.73 -13.85
N GLU A 206 17.60 36.37 -12.89
CA GLU A 206 18.98 35.93 -13.17
C GLU A 206 19.02 34.62 -13.98
N VAL A 207 18.16 33.63 -13.62
CA VAL A 207 18.03 32.37 -14.38
C VAL A 207 17.57 32.66 -15.81
N SER A 208 16.53 33.49 -15.96
CA SER A 208 16.01 33.91 -17.27
C SER A 208 17.07 34.56 -18.14
N GLU A 209 17.85 35.49 -17.58
CA GLU A 209 18.95 36.16 -18.30
C GLU A 209 20.05 35.17 -18.78
N LYS A 210 20.42 34.20 -17.90
CA LYS A 210 21.43 33.18 -18.22
C LYS A 210 20.98 32.24 -19.32
N LEU A 211 19.74 31.75 -19.22
CA LEU A 211 19.16 30.88 -20.24
C LEU A 211 19.02 31.64 -21.59
N ALA A 212 18.60 32.90 -21.57
CA ALA A 212 18.51 33.75 -22.76
C ALA A 212 19.90 34.04 -23.37
N ALA A 213 20.96 34.08 -22.55
CA ALA A 213 22.35 34.20 -23.03
C ALA A 213 22.92 32.90 -23.63
N GLY A 214 22.15 31.77 -23.54
CA GLY A 214 22.53 30.48 -24.07
C GLY A 214 23.44 29.68 -23.14
N GLU A 215 23.47 29.99 -21.83
CA GLU A 215 24.14 29.14 -20.85
C GLU A 215 23.46 27.76 -20.82
N ASP A 216 24.24 26.71 -20.58
CA ASP A 216 23.75 25.33 -20.51
C ASP A 216 22.75 25.16 -19.36
N PHE A 217 21.57 24.61 -19.67
CA PHE A 217 20.48 24.46 -18.70
C PHE A 217 20.90 23.68 -17.45
N ALA A 218 21.65 22.57 -17.63
CA ALA A 218 22.10 21.76 -16.49
C ALA A 218 23.09 22.55 -15.58
N THR A 219 23.90 23.38 -16.18
CA THR A 219 24.85 24.25 -15.43
C THR A 219 24.07 25.30 -14.62
N VAL A 220 23.08 25.94 -15.21
CA VAL A 220 22.23 26.91 -14.50
C VAL A 220 21.39 26.19 -13.40
N ALA A 221 20.84 25.02 -13.72
CA ALA A 221 20.08 24.22 -12.76
C ALA A 221 20.92 23.83 -11.52
N ASN A 222 22.14 23.36 -11.70
CA ASN A 222 23.04 23.03 -10.59
C ASN A 222 23.36 24.21 -9.68
N ASN A 223 23.33 25.43 -10.21
CA ASN A 223 23.68 26.65 -9.46
C ASN A 223 22.45 27.30 -8.75
N TYR A 224 21.25 27.17 -9.32
CA TYR A 224 20.10 27.92 -8.88
C TYR A 224 18.94 27.09 -8.34
N ASN A 225 18.82 25.81 -8.74
CA ASN A 225 17.67 24.99 -8.33
C ASN A 225 17.61 24.81 -6.81
N GLU A 226 16.46 25.10 -6.22
CA GLU A 226 16.22 24.98 -4.78
C GLU A 226 15.53 23.64 -4.40
N LEU A 227 15.18 22.80 -5.40
CA LEU A 227 14.65 21.45 -5.18
C LEU A 227 15.77 20.43 -5.04
N SER A 228 15.44 19.25 -4.49
CA SER A 228 16.38 18.16 -4.26
C SER A 228 16.94 17.53 -5.55
N SER A 229 16.20 17.62 -6.66
CA SER A 229 16.58 17.02 -7.95
C SER A 229 16.37 18.00 -9.09
N ILE A 230 17.32 18.03 -10.03
CA ILE A 230 17.24 18.82 -11.26
C ILE A 230 16.69 18.02 -12.44
N GLN A 231 16.76 16.70 -12.40
CA GLN A 231 16.26 15.79 -13.43
C GLN A 231 15.27 14.82 -12.80
N ILE A 232 14.11 14.76 -13.36
CA ILE A 232 13.00 13.93 -12.87
C ILE A 232 12.19 13.35 -14.05
N THR A 233 11.58 12.21 -13.82
CA THR A 233 10.49 11.67 -14.63
C THR A 233 9.17 12.07 -13.98
N VAL A 234 8.20 12.48 -14.80
CA VAL A 234 6.88 12.91 -14.32
C VAL A 234 5.77 12.33 -15.19
N ALA A 235 4.70 11.90 -14.54
CA ALA A 235 3.42 11.56 -15.13
C ALA A 235 2.44 12.73 -15.01
N ARG A 236 1.23 12.56 -15.53
CA ARG A 236 0.15 13.51 -15.29
C ARG A 236 -0.19 13.56 -13.80
N ASP A 237 -0.58 14.72 -13.31
CA ASP A 237 -0.91 15.05 -11.92
C ASP A 237 0.31 15.09 -10.94
N ASP A 238 1.53 14.82 -11.38
CA ASP A 238 2.73 14.89 -10.53
C ASP A 238 3.19 16.34 -10.27
N LEU A 239 2.83 17.25 -11.16
CA LEU A 239 3.18 18.68 -11.10
C LEU A 239 1.94 19.55 -10.86
N SER A 240 2.15 20.78 -10.39
CA SER A 240 1.04 21.74 -10.39
C SER A 240 0.54 21.99 -11.81
N GLN A 241 -0.78 22.17 -11.99
CA GLN A 241 -1.42 22.30 -13.31
C GLN A 241 -0.69 23.28 -14.24
N LYS A 242 -0.25 24.42 -13.72
CA LYS A 242 0.47 25.44 -14.50
C LYS A 242 1.81 24.96 -15.04
N VAL A 243 2.56 24.20 -14.24
CA VAL A 243 3.85 23.63 -14.60
C VAL A 243 3.67 22.45 -15.55
N GLU A 244 2.67 21.60 -15.25
CA GLU A 244 2.31 20.45 -16.07
C GLU A 244 1.90 20.86 -17.49
N ASP A 245 0.98 21.84 -17.61
CA ASP A 245 0.52 22.35 -18.90
C ASP A 245 1.68 22.80 -19.80
N VAL A 246 2.72 23.38 -19.22
CA VAL A 246 3.92 23.77 -19.99
C VAL A 246 4.80 22.56 -20.27
N ALA A 247 5.16 21.79 -19.26
CA ALA A 247 6.10 20.68 -19.37
C ALA A 247 5.68 19.65 -20.42
N PHE A 248 4.40 19.28 -20.43
CA PHE A 248 3.85 18.28 -21.35
C PHE A 248 3.62 18.80 -22.79
N ASN A 249 3.77 20.11 -23.03
CA ASN A 249 3.67 20.69 -24.37
C ASN A 249 5.04 20.99 -25.00
N LEU A 250 6.15 20.83 -24.25
CA LEU A 250 7.49 21.02 -24.80
C LEU A 250 7.89 19.89 -25.75
N ASP A 251 8.60 20.24 -26.81
CA ASP A 251 9.31 19.27 -27.63
C ASP A 251 10.65 18.85 -26.97
N ASN A 252 11.25 17.74 -27.44
CA ASN A 252 12.57 17.31 -26.95
C ASN A 252 13.60 18.42 -27.10
N ASP A 253 14.39 18.64 -26.06
CA ASP A 253 15.39 19.72 -25.91
C ASP A 253 14.83 21.13 -25.82
N GLU A 254 13.52 21.32 -25.90
CA GLU A 254 12.89 22.62 -25.73
C GLU A 254 12.94 23.08 -24.26
N ILE A 255 13.13 24.39 -24.09
CA ILE A 255 13.19 25.06 -22.79
C ILE A 255 11.97 25.98 -22.69
N SER A 256 11.26 25.93 -21.57
CA SER A 256 10.12 26.82 -21.31
C SER A 256 10.57 28.26 -21.04
N ASP A 257 9.65 29.19 -21.23
CA ASP A 257 9.72 30.49 -20.57
C ASP A 257 9.58 30.33 -19.04
N GLU A 258 9.77 31.42 -18.29
CA GLU A 258 9.50 31.48 -16.85
C GLU A 258 8.06 31.11 -16.55
N ILE A 259 7.83 30.14 -15.65
CA ILE A 259 6.51 29.72 -15.18
C ILE A 259 6.34 30.23 -13.75
N GLU A 260 5.58 31.31 -13.58
CA GLU A 260 5.25 31.86 -12.27
C GLU A 260 4.13 31.06 -11.60
N THR A 261 4.37 30.57 -10.37
CA THR A 261 3.40 29.87 -9.53
C THR A 261 3.19 30.62 -8.21
N ASP A 262 2.22 30.19 -7.41
CA ASP A 262 1.95 30.81 -6.10
C ASP A 262 3.15 30.67 -5.12
N ASN A 263 4.00 29.67 -5.33
CA ASN A 263 5.10 29.31 -4.42
C ASN A 263 6.49 29.70 -4.96
N GLY A 264 6.60 30.15 -6.21
CA GLY A 264 7.88 30.45 -6.84
C GLY A 264 7.83 30.32 -8.37
N TYR A 265 8.99 30.20 -8.97
CA TYR A 265 9.23 30.27 -10.41
C TYR A 265 9.90 29.00 -10.89
N TYR A 266 9.39 28.45 -11.99
CA TYR A 266 9.96 27.26 -12.63
C TYR A 266 10.49 27.58 -14.02
N PHE A 267 11.52 26.86 -14.42
CA PHE A 267 12.00 26.73 -15.80
C PHE A 267 12.17 25.24 -16.07
N ILE A 268 11.67 24.77 -17.19
CA ILE A 268 11.64 23.37 -17.57
C ILE A 268 12.38 23.17 -18.88
N LYS A 269 13.22 22.14 -18.94
CA LYS A 269 13.75 21.62 -20.19
C LYS A 269 13.25 20.20 -20.39
N CYS A 270 12.58 19.92 -21.51
CA CYS A 270 12.17 18.57 -21.86
C CYS A 270 13.39 17.77 -22.35
N LEU A 271 13.64 16.61 -21.76
CA LEU A 271 14.66 15.67 -22.20
C LEU A 271 14.08 14.57 -23.09
N ASN A 272 12.92 14.04 -22.67
CA ASN A 272 12.16 13.04 -23.42
C ASN A 272 10.66 13.33 -23.23
N LYS A 273 9.97 13.71 -24.30
CA LYS A 273 8.54 14.05 -24.27
C LYS A 273 7.61 12.82 -24.22
N TYR A 274 8.16 11.63 -24.36
CA TYR A 274 7.42 10.37 -24.30
C TYR A 274 8.34 9.21 -23.99
N ASP A 275 8.27 8.71 -22.76
CA ASP A 275 8.94 7.48 -22.36
C ASP A 275 7.98 6.31 -22.54
N GLU A 276 8.21 5.47 -23.56
CA GLU A 276 7.32 4.37 -23.92
C GLU A 276 7.21 3.32 -22.81
N GLU A 277 8.32 2.94 -22.19
CA GLU A 277 8.34 1.90 -21.15
C GLU A 277 7.60 2.36 -19.88
N LEU A 278 7.90 3.58 -19.41
CA LEU A 278 7.26 4.14 -18.24
C LEU A 278 5.79 4.49 -18.50
N THR A 279 5.44 4.93 -19.71
CA THR A 279 4.04 5.20 -20.10
C THR A 279 3.21 3.92 -20.06
N GLU A 280 3.71 2.80 -20.62
CA GLU A 280 3.02 1.51 -20.54
C GLU A 280 2.87 1.02 -19.09
N ALA A 281 3.92 1.15 -18.29
CA ALA A 281 3.86 0.81 -16.87
C ALA A 281 2.83 1.68 -16.12
N ASN A 282 2.73 2.96 -16.44
CA ASN A 282 1.83 3.91 -15.80
C ASN A 282 0.34 3.64 -16.09
N LYS A 283 0.00 3.01 -17.23
CA LYS A 283 -1.38 2.58 -17.51
C LYS A 283 -1.94 1.67 -16.41
N SER A 284 -1.13 0.73 -15.95
CA SER A 284 -1.52 -0.16 -14.84
C SER A 284 -1.72 0.59 -13.53
N ASN A 285 -0.88 1.59 -13.24
CA ASN A 285 -0.99 2.42 -12.04
C ASN A 285 -2.29 3.25 -12.04
N ILE A 286 -2.67 3.78 -13.22
CA ILE A 286 -3.91 4.56 -13.38
C ILE A 286 -5.14 3.67 -13.16
N VAL A 287 -5.16 2.46 -13.72
CA VAL A 287 -6.27 1.52 -13.48
C VAL A 287 -6.36 1.16 -12.01
N GLU A 288 -5.23 0.86 -11.36
CA GLU A 288 -5.19 0.55 -9.93
C GLU A 288 -5.66 1.73 -9.07
N LYS A 289 -5.28 2.97 -9.41
CA LYS A 289 -5.78 4.19 -8.75
C LYS A 289 -7.30 4.31 -8.85
N ARG A 290 -7.86 4.12 -10.04
CA ARG A 290 -9.31 4.15 -10.27
C ARG A 290 -10.05 3.04 -9.50
N GLU A 291 -9.49 1.83 -9.46
CA GLU A 291 -10.04 0.73 -8.66
C GLU A 291 -10.07 1.08 -7.17
N LYS A 292 -8.98 1.65 -6.66
CA LYS A 292 -8.89 2.12 -5.27
C LYS A 292 -9.91 3.23 -4.98
N GLU A 293 -10.03 4.22 -5.84
CA GLU A 293 -10.99 5.31 -5.70
C GLU A 293 -12.42 4.76 -5.64
N ALA A 294 -12.80 3.90 -6.58
CA ALA A 294 -14.14 3.28 -6.61
C ALA A 294 -14.42 2.44 -5.35
N PHE A 295 -13.43 1.70 -4.87
CA PHE A 295 -13.55 0.96 -3.62
C PHE A 295 -13.71 1.90 -2.42
N TYR A 296 -12.85 2.89 -2.27
CA TYR A 296 -12.85 3.78 -1.10
C TYR A 296 -14.07 4.68 -1.02
N ASP A 297 -14.66 5.06 -2.14
CA ASP A 297 -15.92 5.81 -2.16
C ASP A 297 -17.04 5.06 -1.42
N VAL A 298 -17.14 3.75 -1.63
CA VAL A 298 -18.15 2.89 -0.96
C VAL A 298 -17.71 2.52 0.46
N TYR A 299 -16.46 2.09 0.62
CA TYR A 299 -15.91 1.61 1.88
C TYR A 299 -15.91 2.69 2.97
N ASN A 300 -15.38 3.88 2.67
CA ASN A 300 -15.30 4.98 3.63
C ASN A 300 -16.69 5.46 4.09
N ALA A 301 -17.65 5.51 3.17
CA ALA A 301 -19.03 5.86 3.50
C ALA A 301 -19.66 4.85 4.47
N PHE A 302 -19.35 3.56 4.32
CA PHE A 302 -19.84 2.50 5.20
C PHE A 302 -19.14 2.54 6.57
N VAL A 303 -17.83 2.58 6.60
CA VAL A 303 -17.02 2.54 7.85
C VAL A 303 -17.30 3.73 8.75
N ALA A 304 -17.60 4.90 8.19
CA ALA A 304 -17.95 6.10 8.96
C ALA A 304 -19.15 5.91 9.92
N GLY A 305 -19.99 4.89 9.69
CA GLY A 305 -21.15 4.57 10.53
C GLY A 305 -20.91 3.47 11.56
N LEU A 306 -19.74 2.81 11.56
CA LEU A 306 -19.47 1.68 12.43
C LEU A 306 -18.95 2.13 13.80
N SER A 307 -19.30 1.36 14.84
CA SER A 307 -18.72 1.47 16.17
C SER A 307 -17.61 0.45 16.35
N SER A 308 -16.56 0.79 17.11
CA SER A 308 -15.46 -0.13 17.35
C SER A 308 -14.87 -0.01 18.74
N GLY A 309 -14.17 -1.05 19.16
CA GLY A 309 -13.44 -1.11 20.41
C GLY A 309 -12.22 -2.03 20.26
N ILE A 310 -11.14 -1.75 20.98
CA ILE A 310 -9.88 -2.51 20.97
C ILE A 310 -9.38 -2.76 22.39
N ASP A 311 -8.84 -3.96 22.64
CA ASP A 311 -8.02 -4.29 23.82
C ASP A 311 -6.55 -3.95 23.54
N GLU A 312 -6.23 -2.66 23.51
CA GLU A 312 -4.91 -2.19 23.16
C GLU A 312 -3.83 -2.69 24.12
N GLU A 313 -4.10 -2.68 25.45
CA GLU A 313 -3.16 -3.16 26.45
C GLU A 313 -2.86 -4.66 26.27
N GLY A 314 -3.90 -5.46 26.04
CA GLY A 314 -3.75 -6.89 25.78
C GLY A 314 -3.04 -7.20 24.47
N TRP A 315 -3.23 -6.37 23.45
CA TRP A 315 -2.56 -6.52 22.14
C TRP A 315 -1.09 -6.10 22.20
N GLN A 316 -0.80 -4.92 22.73
CA GLN A 316 0.59 -4.43 22.86
C GLN A 316 1.42 -5.30 23.82
N GLY A 317 0.77 -5.95 24.80
CA GLY A 317 1.41 -6.88 25.70
C GLY A 317 1.79 -8.25 25.11
N ILE A 318 1.46 -8.53 23.82
CA ILE A 318 1.91 -9.75 23.14
C ILE A 318 3.40 -9.62 22.85
N GLU A 319 4.20 -10.59 23.30
CA GLU A 319 5.61 -10.71 22.95
C GLU A 319 5.76 -11.49 21.64
N LEU A 320 6.51 -10.93 20.67
CA LEU A 320 6.83 -11.64 19.44
C LEU A 320 7.86 -12.74 19.70
N ASN A 321 7.64 -13.91 19.13
CA ASN A 321 8.63 -14.97 19.09
C ASN A 321 9.34 -14.97 17.73
N THR A 322 10.46 -14.28 17.65
CA THR A 322 11.31 -14.17 16.45
C THR A 322 12.37 -15.28 16.36
N GLY A 323 12.26 -16.32 17.17
CA GLY A 323 13.17 -17.46 17.17
C GLY A 323 12.91 -18.43 16.02
N GLU A 324 13.86 -19.36 15.82
CA GLU A 324 13.81 -20.37 14.74
C GLU A 324 12.61 -21.35 14.84
N GLU A 325 11.85 -21.30 15.95
CA GLU A 325 10.70 -22.18 16.19
C GLU A 325 9.44 -21.71 15.45
N ILE A 326 9.37 -20.39 15.08
CA ILE A 326 8.23 -19.77 14.41
C ILE A 326 8.69 -19.21 13.06
N GLN A 327 8.45 -19.96 12.01
CA GLN A 327 8.94 -19.67 10.66
C GLN A 327 7.82 -19.46 9.63
N THR A 328 6.54 -19.65 10.03
CA THR A 328 5.41 -19.55 9.10
C THR A 328 5.32 -18.16 8.49
N ASP A 329 5.29 -18.10 7.16
CA ASP A 329 5.20 -16.87 6.35
C ASP A 329 4.29 -17.05 5.11
N SER A 330 3.69 -18.23 4.96
CA SER A 330 3.03 -18.68 3.73
C SER A 330 1.50 -18.54 3.76
N PHE A 331 0.90 -17.98 4.81
CA PHE A 331 -0.56 -17.84 4.93
C PHE A 331 -1.17 -17.15 3.69
N PHE A 332 -0.63 -16.02 3.29
CA PHE A 332 -1.13 -15.27 2.15
C PHE A 332 -0.74 -15.90 0.80
N GLU A 333 0.45 -16.51 0.69
CA GLU A 333 0.88 -17.21 -0.52
C GLU A 333 0.00 -18.43 -0.82
N VAL A 334 -0.33 -19.21 0.22
CA VAL A 334 -1.22 -20.39 0.10
C VAL A 334 -2.63 -19.94 -0.28
N PHE A 335 -3.16 -18.88 0.33
CA PHE A 335 -4.46 -18.32 -0.06
C PHE A 335 -4.45 -17.95 -1.56
N GLU A 336 -3.49 -17.16 -2.00
CA GLU A 336 -3.38 -16.71 -3.39
C GLU A 336 -3.31 -17.86 -4.39
N LYS A 337 -2.60 -18.93 -4.02
CA LYS A 337 -2.48 -20.13 -4.86
C LYS A 337 -3.82 -20.78 -5.21
N TYR A 338 -4.78 -20.76 -4.30
CA TYR A 338 -6.07 -21.43 -4.46
C TYR A 338 -7.23 -20.48 -4.74
N CYS A 339 -7.15 -19.22 -4.30
CA CYS A 339 -8.27 -18.30 -4.23
C CYS A 339 -8.06 -17.02 -5.06
N SER A 340 -7.02 -16.96 -5.93
CA SER A 340 -6.72 -15.77 -6.75
C SER A 340 -7.83 -15.36 -7.72
N GLU A 341 -8.75 -16.26 -8.04
CA GLU A 341 -9.84 -16.03 -8.98
C GLU A 341 -11.19 -15.66 -8.29
N ILE A 342 -11.20 -15.56 -6.94
CA ILE A 342 -12.40 -15.19 -6.16
C ILE A 342 -12.69 -13.63 -6.24
#